data_8aae462f20807fffa1f2e073dd404898
#
_entry.id   8aae462f20807fffa1f2e073dd404898
#
_cell.length_a   1.000
_cell.length_b   1.000
_cell.length_c   1.000
_cell.angle_alpha   90.00
_cell.angle_beta   90.00
_cell.angle_gamma   90.00
#
_symmetry.space_group_name_H-M   'P 1'
#
loop_
_entity.id
_entity.type
_entity.pdbx_description
1 polymer ?
#
loop_
_entity_poly.entity_id
_entity_poly.type
_entity_poly.pdbx_seq_one_letter_code
_entity_poly.pdbx_strand_id
1 'polypeptide(L)'
;MKILLVASNMVHIKNFHTPYINAFKEKGHDVYVMTSTQDADFEIPFKKSVFSLKNFFLSFKIRKILKREKFDAIYLHTSLSAFWTRFAMWGMKNKPLVVNTVHGYLFSKNDKSFKKKLYLFAERLMRRRTDYIFVMNREDYEIATENKLCQKEVLLINGMGIDSNRIDFTNTKRERNELLSLTYVGEISKRKNQIFLVKALARLENARLTLVGDGDCRKELEGLAKRLGVENRLIITGFTKNVREYLLNTDIYVSASRIEGLPFNILEAMGASLPIVASDIKGQRDILPSESLYPLDDEDAFVELVKRTSLEKREYNLEPYIKENVLKNNVELYLNLDN
;
A
#
# COMPACT_ATOMS: atom_id res chain seq x y z
N MET A 1 19.73 -11.22 17.71
CA MET A 1 20.10 -10.03 16.90
C MET A 1 19.46 -8.78 17.48
N LYS A 2 20.12 -7.63 17.33
CA LYS A 2 19.57 -6.31 17.63
C LYS A 2 19.01 -5.69 16.35
N ILE A 3 17.69 -5.60 16.24
CA ILE A 3 16.95 -5.20 15.03
C ILE A 3 16.38 -3.81 15.20
N LEU A 4 16.48 -2.96 14.17
CA LEU A 4 15.84 -1.65 14.11
C LEU A 4 14.79 -1.60 13.00
N LEU A 5 13.51 -1.37 13.35
CA LEU A 5 12.46 -1.05 12.38
C LEU A 5 12.35 0.47 12.23
N VAL A 6 12.30 0.95 10.99
CA VAL A 6 12.25 2.38 10.68
C VAL A 6 11.06 2.70 9.78
N ALA A 7 10.21 3.62 10.22
CA ALA A 7 9.13 4.17 9.42
C ALA A 7 8.96 5.68 9.67
N SER A 8 8.28 6.39 8.78
CA SER A 8 8.09 7.84 8.91
C SER A 8 7.11 8.22 10.03
N ASN A 9 6.21 7.30 10.44
CA ASN A 9 5.26 7.55 11.51
C ASN A 9 4.88 6.25 12.25
N MET A 10 4.40 6.39 13.48
CA MET A 10 4.02 5.26 14.35
C MET A 10 2.73 4.57 13.89
N VAL A 11 1.83 5.28 13.20
CA VAL A 11 0.58 4.67 12.68
C VAL A 11 0.92 3.55 11.70
N HIS A 12 1.94 3.73 10.85
CA HIS A 12 2.41 2.69 9.94
C HIS A 12 2.95 1.48 10.71
N ILE A 13 3.73 1.70 11.78
CA ILE A 13 4.24 0.61 12.64
C ILE A 13 3.07 -0.13 13.31
N LYS A 14 2.15 0.60 13.95
CA LYS A 14 1.01 -0.01 14.66
C LYS A 14 0.10 -0.83 13.74
N ASN A 15 -0.14 -0.35 12.52
CA ASN A 15 -1.04 -1.02 11.59
C ASN A 15 -0.42 -2.26 10.92
N PHE A 16 0.89 -2.26 10.67
CA PHE A 16 1.51 -3.28 9.81
C PHE A 16 2.64 -4.06 10.49
N HIS A 17 3.35 -3.48 11.48
CA HIS A 17 4.59 -4.08 11.97
C HIS A 17 4.53 -4.57 13.42
N THR A 18 3.50 -4.26 14.19
CA THR A 18 3.36 -4.78 15.57
C THR A 18 3.44 -6.32 15.63
N PRO A 19 2.79 -7.09 14.73
CA PRO A 19 2.94 -8.55 14.73
C PRO A 19 4.37 -9.02 14.45
N TYR A 20 5.07 -8.33 13.55
CA TYR A 20 6.48 -8.63 13.24
C TYR A 20 7.40 -8.36 14.43
N ILE A 21 7.20 -7.24 15.13
CA ILE A 21 7.93 -6.91 16.36
C ILE A 21 7.77 -8.02 17.39
N ASN A 22 6.54 -8.48 17.61
CA ASN A 22 6.25 -9.56 18.56
C ASN A 22 6.92 -10.86 18.13
N ALA A 23 6.77 -11.26 16.87
CA ALA A 23 7.36 -12.49 16.34
C ALA A 23 8.89 -12.50 16.43
N PHE A 24 9.56 -11.37 16.16
CA PHE A 24 11.01 -11.27 16.35
C PHE A 24 11.40 -11.37 17.82
N LYS A 25 10.66 -10.73 18.73
CA LYS A 25 10.90 -10.81 20.19
C LYS A 25 10.70 -12.23 20.71
N GLU A 26 9.65 -12.94 20.28
CA GLU A 26 9.40 -14.35 20.63
C GLU A 26 10.53 -15.28 20.18
N LYS A 27 11.22 -14.93 19.09
CA LYS A 27 12.42 -15.63 18.61
C LYS A 27 13.72 -15.19 19.32
N GLY A 28 13.65 -14.38 20.38
CA GLY A 28 14.79 -13.96 21.19
C GLY A 28 15.62 -12.81 20.59
N HIS A 29 15.01 -11.96 19.75
CA HIS A 29 15.69 -10.78 19.19
C HIS A 29 15.29 -9.50 19.92
N ASP A 30 16.24 -8.56 20.08
CA ASP A 30 15.99 -7.23 20.60
C ASP A 30 15.49 -6.31 19.48
N VAL A 31 14.25 -5.85 19.57
CA VAL A 31 13.61 -5.05 18.53
C VAL A 31 13.35 -3.64 19.00
N TYR A 32 13.83 -2.68 18.24
CA TYR A 32 13.69 -1.25 18.45
C TYR A 32 12.97 -0.58 17.29
N VAL A 33 12.29 0.53 17.58
CA VAL A 33 11.51 1.29 16.59
C VAL A 33 12.01 2.73 16.49
N MET A 34 12.20 3.20 15.26
CA MET A 34 12.56 4.59 14.95
C MET A 34 11.47 5.23 14.09
N THR A 35 10.80 6.26 14.61
CA THR A 35 9.75 7.02 13.89
C THR A 35 9.77 8.50 14.27
N SER A 36 8.81 9.28 13.74
CA SER A 36 8.67 10.72 14.02
C SER A 36 7.88 11.04 15.30
N THR A 37 7.52 10.07 16.12
CA THR A 37 6.71 10.28 17.33
C THR A 37 7.44 9.86 18.60
N GLN A 38 7.02 10.43 19.73
CA GLN A 38 7.62 10.19 21.05
C GLN A 38 7.43 8.75 21.58
N ASP A 39 6.44 8.01 21.03
CA ASP A 39 6.20 6.60 21.41
C ASP A 39 7.25 5.63 20.86
N ALA A 40 8.22 6.09 20.08
CA ALA A 40 9.28 5.27 19.50
C ALA A 40 10.50 5.21 20.45
N ASP A 41 11.27 4.10 20.37
CA ASP A 41 12.56 4.00 21.08
C ASP A 41 13.54 5.11 20.64
N PHE A 42 13.43 5.51 19.35
CA PHE A 42 14.19 6.62 18.79
C PHE A 42 13.29 7.57 18.01
N GLU A 43 13.05 8.75 18.57
CA GLU A 43 12.30 9.80 17.88
C GLU A 43 13.16 10.55 16.87
N ILE A 44 12.73 10.52 15.58
CA ILE A 44 13.32 11.29 14.49
C ILE A 44 12.19 12.03 13.75
N PRO A 45 11.95 13.33 14.03
CA PRO A 45 10.81 14.08 13.49
C PRO A 45 11.01 14.45 12.01
N PHE A 46 10.92 13.44 11.13
CA PHE A 46 11.03 13.62 9.69
C PHE A 46 10.04 14.65 9.16
N LYS A 47 10.50 15.55 8.29
CA LYS A 47 9.64 16.47 7.54
C LYS A 47 9.21 15.83 6.22
N LYS A 48 7.95 16.03 5.82
CA LYS A 48 7.36 15.39 4.61
C LYS A 48 8.14 15.63 3.31
N SER A 49 8.86 16.74 3.19
CA SER A 49 9.70 17.02 2.01
C SER A 49 11.02 16.26 2.08
N VAL A 50 11.34 15.49 1.05
CA VAL A 50 12.64 14.79 0.89
C VAL A 50 13.81 15.76 0.89
N PHE A 51 13.63 16.96 0.30
CA PHE A 51 14.68 17.99 0.19
C PHE A 51 14.76 18.92 1.39
N SER A 52 14.07 18.62 2.49
CA SER A 52 14.14 19.46 3.69
C SER A 52 15.54 19.44 4.31
N LEU A 53 16.18 20.61 4.46
CA LEU A 53 17.45 20.74 5.17
C LEU A 53 17.36 20.20 6.60
N LYS A 54 16.18 20.23 7.23
CA LYS A 54 15.97 19.61 8.56
C LYS A 54 16.22 18.11 8.53
N ASN A 55 15.79 17.41 7.49
CA ASN A 55 16.04 15.98 7.34
C ASN A 55 17.53 15.68 7.16
N PHE A 56 18.27 16.55 6.47
CA PHE A 56 19.72 16.44 6.36
C PHE A 56 20.39 16.48 7.74
N PHE A 57 20.03 17.45 8.59
CA PHE A 57 20.56 17.51 9.96
C PHE A 57 20.09 16.32 10.82
N LEU A 58 18.88 15.82 10.64
CA LEU A 58 18.40 14.61 11.31
C LEU A 58 19.23 13.37 10.96
N SER A 59 19.82 13.30 9.77
CA SER A 59 20.69 12.19 9.39
C SER A 59 21.93 12.06 10.29
N PHE A 60 22.46 13.16 10.83
CA PHE A 60 23.55 13.12 11.81
C PHE A 60 23.08 12.55 13.16
N LYS A 61 21.84 12.87 13.60
CA LYS A 61 21.24 12.25 14.79
C LYS A 61 21.07 10.74 14.58
N ILE A 62 20.52 10.34 13.44
CA ILE A 62 20.40 8.92 13.07
C ILE A 62 21.76 8.25 13.09
N ARG A 63 22.78 8.83 12.45
CA ARG A 63 24.14 8.30 12.43
C ARG A 63 24.72 8.08 13.83
N LYS A 64 24.48 9.02 14.76
CA LYS A 64 24.92 8.91 16.16
C LYS A 64 24.26 7.72 16.84
N ILE A 65 22.93 7.53 16.63
CA ILE A 65 22.17 6.39 17.16
C ILE A 65 22.75 5.07 16.59
N LEU A 66 22.87 4.96 15.27
CA LEU A 66 23.38 3.74 14.63
C LEU A 66 24.77 3.34 15.11
N LYS A 67 25.68 4.31 15.30
CA LYS A 67 27.04 4.06 15.83
C LYS A 67 27.03 3.63 17.28
N ARG A 68 26.13 4.19 18.12
CA ARG A 68 26.04 3.88 19.55
C ARG A 68 25.43 2.51 19.77
N GLU A 69 24.33 2.23 19.10
CA GLU A 69 23.48 1.06 19.35
C GLU A 69 24.00 -0.20 18.64
N LYS A 70 24.76 -0.07 17.54
CA LYS A 70 25.36 -1.18 16.80
C LYS A 70 24.33 -2.27 16.43
N PHE A 71 23.28 -1.88 15.70
CA PHE A 71 22.28 -2.83 15.23
C PHE A 71 22.89 -3.86 14.28
N ASP A 72 22.40 -5.11 14.34
CA ASP A 72 22.76 -6.18 13.42
C ASP A 72 21.96 -6.02 12.10
N ALA A 73 20.68 -5.66 12.18
CA ALA A 73 19.80 -5.46 11.02
C ALA A 73 18.94 -4.20 11.14
N ILE A 74 18.66 -3.56 10.01
CA ILE A 74 17.75 -2.41 9.88
C ILE A 74 16.72 -2.73 8.81
N TYR A 75 15.43 -2.71 9.19
CA TYR A 75 14.29 -2.92 8.31
C TYR A 75 13.57 -1.59 8.06
N LEU A 76 13.59 -1.13 6.81
CA LEU A 76 13.09 0.17 6.36
C LEU A 76 11.74 0.02 5.66
N HIS A 77 10.76 0.84 6.01
CA HIS A 77 9.38 0.66 5.56
C HIS A 77 8.72 1.86 4.90
N THR A 78 9.27 3.03 4.87
CA THR A 78 8.68 4.18 4.17
C THR A 78 9.75 4.96 3.45
N SER A 79 9.49 5.40 2.22
CA SER A 79 10.50 5.97 1.32
C SER A 79 11.31 7.10 1.94
N LEU A 80 10.65 8.00 2.68
CA LEU A 80 11.32 9.15 3.28
C LEU A 80 12.31 8.75 4.38
N SER A 81 11.87 7.97 5.37
CA SER A 81 12.73 7.52 6.47
C SER A 81 13.78 6.54 5.98
N ALA A 82 13.45 5.68 5.01
CA ALA A 82 14.38 4.76 4.37
C ALA A 82 15.53 5.51 3.67
N PHE A 83 15.23 6.56 2.91
CA PHE A 83 16.25 7.36 2.26
C PHE A 83 17.21 7.99 3.29
N TRP A 84 16.70 8.71 4.29
CA TRP A 84 17.52 9.43 5.25
C TRP A 84 18.29 8.51 6.21
N THR A 85 17.74 7.34 6.53
CA THR A 85 18.46 6.34 7.32
C THR A 85 19.63 5.75 6.52
N ARG A 86 19.42 5.41 5.25
CA ARG A 86 20.50 4.95 4.37
C ARG A 86 21.53 6.04 4.11
N PHE A 87 21.11 7.31 3.98
CA PHE A 87 22.01 8.44 3.85
C PHE A 87 22.88 8.62 5.11
N ALA A 88 22.30 8.46 6.30
CA ALA A 88 23.06 8.53 7.57
C ALA A 88 24.20 7.50 7.68
N MET A 89 24.09 6.39 6.96
CA MET A 89 25.13 5.34 6.90
C MET A 89 26.25 5.64 5.89
N TRP A 90 26.24 6.82 5.24
CA TRP A 90 27.27 7.18 4.26
C TRP A 90 28.67 7.19 4.89
N GLY A 91 29.62 6.38 4.31
CA GLY A 91 30.97 6.25 4.84
C GLY A 91 31.11 5.45 6.15
N MET A 92 30.06 4.73 6.60
CA MET A 92 30.20 3.75 7.69
C MET A 92 30.87 2.48 7.14
N LYS A 93 32.00 2.06 7.80
CA LYS A 93 32.73 0.84 7.43
C LYS A 93 31.94 -0.42 7.82
N ASN A 94 31.46 -0.47 9.07
CA ASN A 94 30.68 -1.58 9.61
C ASN A 94 29.20 -1.15 9.62
N LYS A 95 28.47 -1.45 8.55
CA LYS A 95 27.03 -1.20 8.47
C LYS A 95 26.27 -2.46 8.86
N PRO A 96 25.07 -2.32 9.49
CA PRO A 96 24.17 -3.44 9.69
C PRO A 96 23.67 -3.99 8.33
N LEU A 97 23.05 -5.16 8.36
CA LEU A 97 22.20 -5.65 7.27
C LEU A 97 21.05 -4.67 7.03
N VAL A 98 20.80 -4.28 5.78
CA VAL A 98 19.75 -3.31 5.43
C VAL A 98 18.76 -3.92 4.45
N VAL A 99 17.51 -4.06 4.89
CA VAL A 99 16.38 -4.46 4.07
C VAL A 99 15.45 -3.26 3.85
N ASN A 100 15.20 -2.90 2.60
CA ASN A 100 14.26 -1.83 2.25
C ASN A 100 12.97 -2.43 1.70
N THR A 101 11.90 -2.41 2.50
CA THR A 101 10.57 -2.87 2.08
C THR A 101 9.82 -1.73 1.39
N VAL A 102 9.59 -1.89 0.10
CA VAL A 102 8.90 -0.93 -0.75
C VAL A 102 7.41 -1.29 -0.80
N HIS A 103 6.57 -0.45 -0.20
CA HIS A 103 5.11 -0.61 -0.20
C HIS A 103 4.44 -0.10 -1.49
N GLY A 104 5.19 0.01 -2.57
CA GLY A 104 4.82 0.50 -3.89
C GLY A 104 5.60 1.76 -4.28
N TYR A 105 6.36 1.70 -5.38
CA TYR A 105 6.94 2.92 -5.95
C TYR A 105 5.83 3.85 -6.45
N LEU A 106 5.99 5.16 -6.24
CA LEU A 106 5.01 6.18 -6.65
C LEU A 106 5.08 6.53 -8.14
N PHE A 107 5.52 5.60 -8.97
CA PHE A 107 5.60 5.68 -10.42
C PHE A 107 5.49 4.28 -11.03
N SER A 108 5.08 4.20 -12.28
CA SER A 108 5.05 2.95 -13.05
C SER A 108 6.32 2.76 -13.88
N LYS A 109 6.51 1.54 -14.40
CA LYS A 109 7.64 1.21 -15.28
C LYS A 109 7.65 2.09 -16.55
N ASN A 110 6.48 2.41 -17.08
CA ASN A 110 6.31 3.19 -18.29
C ASN A 110 6.22 4.72 -18.06
N ASP A 111 6.23 5.18 -16.81
CA ASP A 111 6.22 6.60 -16.47
C ASP A 111 7.50 7.28 -17.00
N LYS A 112 7.34 8.32 -17.84
CA LYS A 112 8.44 9.10 -18.42
C LYS A 112 8.74 10.39 -17.64
N SER A 113 8.07 10.62 -16.51
CA SER A 113 8.17 11.84 -15.74
C SER A 113 9.57 12.10 -15.19
N PHE A 114 9.91 13.37 -15.04
CA PHE A 114 11.13 13.78 -14.33
C PHE A 114 11.13 13.28 -12.89
N LYS A 115 9.95 13.20 -12.27
CA LYS A 115 9.77 12.68 -10.91
C LYS A 115 10.28 11.25 -10.78
N LYS A 116 9.94 10.35 -11.72
CA LYS A 116 10.48 8.98 -11.76
C LYS A 116 12.00 8.97 -11.84
N LYS A 117 12.57 9.79 -12.75
CA LYS A 117 14.03 9.85 -12.91
C LYS A 117 14.72 10.27 -11.62
N LEU A 118 14.14 11.24 -10.89
CA LEU A 118 14.67 11.69 -9.60
C LEU A 118 14.57 10.61 -8.52
N TYR A 119 13.44 9.88 -8.44
CA TYR A 119 13.28 8.76 -7.52
C TYR A 119 14.30 7.65 -7.79
N LEU A 120 14.44 7.24 -9.04
CA LEU A 120 15.43 6.21 -9.42
C LEU A 120 16.86 6.66 -9.15
N PHE A 121 17.17 7.92 -9.39
CA PHE A 121 18.49 8.48 -9.04
C PHE A 121 18.74 8.37 -7.52
N ALA A 122 17.78 8.78 -6.69
CA ALA A 122 17.88 8.71 -5.24
C ALA A 122 18.06 7.25 -4.76
N GLU A 123 17.29 6.30 -5.29
CA GLU A 123 17.42 4.88 -4.94
C GLU A 123 18.77 4.30 -5.41
N ARG A 124 19.24 4.63 -6.62
CA ARG A 124 20.58 4.22 -7.10
C ARG A 124 21.70 4.78 -6.23
N LEU A 125 21.57 6.01 -5.75
CA LEU A 125 22.54 6.63 -4.83
C LEU A 125 22.61 5.84 -3.51
N MET A 126 21.49 5.29 -3.05
CA MET A 126 21.41 4.50 -1.81
C MET A 126 21.75 3.01 -2.01
N ARG A 127 21.95 2.54 -3.24
CA ARG A 127 22.23 1.13 -3.56
C ARG A 127 23.26 0.48 -2.66
N ARG A 128 24.43 1.13 -2.48
CA ARG A 128 25.55 0.60 -1.66
C ARG A 128 25.22 0.49 -0.17
N ARG A 129 24.04 0.94 0.28
CA ARG A 129 23.54 0.90 1.66
C ARG A 129 22.23 0.14 1.77
N THR A 130 21.90 -0.61 0.73
CA THR A 130 20.72 -1.46 0.67
C THR A 130 21.18 -2.85 0.29
N ASP A 131 21.07 -3.81 1.18
CA ASP A 131 21.47 -5.20 0.90
C ASP A 131 20.35 -5.90 0.14
N TYR A 132 19.13 -5.82 0.65
CA TYR A 132 17.94 -6.43 0.05
C TYR A 132 16.83 -5.40 -0.16
N ILE A 133 16.01 -5.63 -1.18
CA ILE A 133 14.76 -4.89 -1.39
C ILE A 133 13.62 -5.91 -1.38
N PHE A 134 12.60 -5.64 -0.56
CA PHE A 134 11.34 -6.37 -0.61
C PHE A 134 10.31 -5.52 -1.33
N VAL A 135 9.58 -6.11 -2.27
CA VAL A 135 8.51 -5.48 -3.06
C VAL A 135 7.26 -6.34 -3.03
N MET A 136 6.10 -5.74 -3.32
CA MET A 136 4.79 -6.38 -3.16
C MET A 136 4.05 -6.62 -4.48
N ASN A 137 4.68 -6.31 -5.62
CA ASN A 137 4.13 -6.54 -6.96
C ASN A 137 5.25 -6.74 -7.98
N ARG A 138 4.92 -7.37 -9.10
CA ARG A 138 5.87 -7.73 -10.14
C ARG A 138 6.51 -6.54 -10.83
N GLU A 139 5.75 -5.46 -11.07
CA GLU A 139 6.30 -4.28 -11.74
C GLU A 139 7.36 -3.58 -10.88
N ASP A 140 7.14 -3.48 -9.56
CA ASP A 140 8.14 -2.93 -8.64
C ASP A 140 9.38 -3.85 -8.53
N TYR A 141 9.18 -5.19 -8.63
CA TYR A 141 10.28 -6.15 -8.70
C TYR A 141 11.15 -5.91 -9.95
N GLU A 142 10.52 -5.76 -11.12
CA GLU A 142 11.23 -5.45 -12.36
C GLU A 142 11.95 -4.11 -12.29
N ILE A 143 11.28 -3.07 -11.78
CA ILE A 143 11.90 -1.75 -11.59
C ILE A 143 13.15 -1.85 -10.71
N ALA A 144 13.07 -2.52 -9.58
CA ALA A 144 14.19 -2.63 -8.64
C ALA A 144 15.34 -3.44 -9.22
N THR A 145 15.05 -4.56 -9.88
CA THR A 145 16.03 -5.48 -10.47
C THR A 145 16.74 -4.85 -11.67
N GLU A 146 15.98 -4.36 -12.66
CA GLU A 146 16.53 -3.74 -13.88
C GLU A 146 17.41 -2.51 -13.57
N ASN A 147 17.03 -1.75 -12.55
CA ASN A 147 17.81 -0.58 -12.11
C ASN A 147 18.89 -0.91 -11.08
N LYS A 148 19.02 -2.19 -10.69
CA LYS A 148 20.03 -2.69 -9.74
C LYS A 148 20.03 -1.86 -8.45
N LEU A 149 18.90 -1.73 -7.76
CA LEU A 149 18.71 -0.80 -6.64
C LEU A 149 19.22 -1.30 -5.28
N CYS A 150 19.70 -2.56 -5.19
CA CYS A 150 20.34 -3.13 -3.99
C CYS A 150 21.62 -3.85 -4.33
N GLN A 151 22.34 -4.34 -3.29
CA GLN A 151 23.62 -5.03 -3.40
C GLN A 151 23.45 -6.52 -3.69
N LYS A 152 22.51 -7.15 -3.01
CA LYS A 152 22.29 -8.58 -3.04
C LYS A 152 21.09 -8.91 -3.91
N GLU A 153 19.87 -8.92 -3.37
CA GLU A 153 18.71 -9.44 -4.06
C GLU A 153 17.45 -8.58 -3.86
N VAL A 154 16.58 -8.59 -4.87
CA VAL A 154 15.19 -8.09 -4.80
C VAL A 154 14.28 -9.28 -4.60
N LEU A 155 13.42 -9.24 -3.60
CA LEU A 155 12.51 -10.32 -3.23
C LEU A 155 11.05 -9.86 -3.32
N LEU A 156 10.22 -10.68 -3.97
CA LEU A 156 8.79 -10.45 -4.05
C LEU A 156 8.11 -11.07 -2.83
N ILE A 157 7.35 -10.27 -2.08
CA ILE A 157 6.59 -10.72 -0.90
C ILE A 157 5.09 -10.44 -1.07
N ASN A 158 4.25 -11.20 -0.39
CA ASN A 158 2.80 -11.05 -0.43
C ASN A 158 2.28 -9.96 0.54
N GLY A 159 3.01 -8.83 0.60
CA GLY A 159 2.69 -7.70 1.46
C GLY A 159 3.02 -7.93 2.93
N MET A 160 2.22 -7.31 3.80
CA MET A 160 2.39 -7.40 5.27
C MET A 160 1.32 -8.28 5.92
N GLY A 161 0.46 -8.92 5.12
CA GLY A 161 -0.65 -9.75 5.56
C GLY A 161 -1.92 -8.96 5.90
N ILE A 162 -3.07 -9.51 5.50
CA ILE A 162 -4.38 -9.00 5.88
C ILE A 162 -4.95 -9.84 7.01
N ASP A 163 -5.56 -9.20 8.00
CA ASP A 163 -6.21 -9.87 9.12
C ASP A 163 -7.39 -10.71 8.62
N SER A 164 -7.46 -11.99 9.01
CA SER A 164 -8.51 -12.91 8.59
C SER A 164 -9.91 -12.39 8.93
N ASN A 165 -10.08 -11.68 10.05
CA ASN A 165 -11.36 -11.07 10.44
C ASN A 165 -11.84 -10.00 9.44
N ARG A 166 -10.95 -9.38 8.69
CA ARG A 166 -11.31 -8.38 7.66
C ARG A 166 -11.80 -9.00 6.37
N ILE A 167 -11.53 -10.27 6.13
CA ILE A 167 -11.88 -11.00 4.91
C ILE A 167 -12.83 -12.18 5.16
N ASP A 168 -13.21 -12.43 6.42
CA ASP A 168 -14.22 -13.43 6.76
C ASP A 168 -15.63 -12.82 6.63
N PHE A 169 -16.35 -13.24 5.60
CA PHE A 169 -17.74 -12.86 5.32
C PHE A 169 -18.68 -14.07 5.42
N THR A 170 -18.31 -15.10 6.15
CA THR A 170 -19.17 -16.27 6.39
C THR A 170 -20.48 -15.87 7.09
N ASN A 171 -21.56 -16.58 6.79
CA ASN A 171 -22.90 -16.43 7.39
C ASN A 171 -23.60 -15.08 7.17
N THR A 172 -23.29 -14.34 6.10
CA THR A 172 -23.96 -13.08 5.81
C THR A 172 -24.91 -13.19 4.62
N LYS A 173 -26.15 -12.72 4.79
CA LYS A 173 -27.11 -12.55 3.71
C LYS A 173 -26.90 -11.19 3.07
N ARG A 174 -26.94 -11.15 1.75
CA ARG A 174 -26.88 -9.93 0.95
C ARG A 174 -28.29 -9.50 0.59
N GLU A 175 -28.64 -8.26 0.85
CA GLU A 175 -29.88 -7.65 0.36
C GLU A 175 -29.60 -7.06 -1.02
N ARG A 176 -30.46 -7.38 -2.00
CA ARG A 176 -30.40 -6.76 -3.31
C ARG A 176 -31.16 -5.43 -3.28
N ASN A 177 -30.52 -4.38 -3.78
CA ASN A 177 -31.13 -3.07 -3.95
C ASN A 177 -31.72 -2.92 -5.36
N GLU A 178 -32.64 -1.95 -5.53
CA GLU A 178 -33.18 -1.60 -6.85
C GLU A 178 -32.09 -1.06 -7.80
N LEU A 179 -31.15 -0.27 -7.27
CA LEU A 179 -30.03 0.25 -8.04
C LEU A 179 -28.80 -0.65 -7.86
N LEU A 180 -28.02 -0.81 -8.92
CA LEU A 180 -26.70 -1.48 -8.89
C LEU A 180 -25.78 -0.76 -7.92
N SER A 181 -25.38 -1.45 -6.85
CA SER A 181 -24.56 -0.89 -5.76
C SER A 181 -23.08 -1.03 -6.06
N LEU A 182 -22.42 0.06 -6.43
CA LEU A 182 -20.99 0.16 -6.63
C LEU A 182 -20.33 0.68 -5.34
N THR A 183 -19.25 0.07 -4.89
CA THR A 183 -18.53 0.52 -3.69
C THR A 183 -17.04 0.61 -3.94
N TYR A 184 -16.43 1.67 -3.41
CA TYR A 184 -14.99 1.84 -3.25
C TYR A 184 -14.66 2.09 -1.79
N VAL A 185 -13.55 1.51 -1.29
CA VAL A 185 -13.07 1.70 0.08
C VAL A 185 -11.67 2.32 0.05
N GLY A 186 -11.46 3.42 0.77
CA GLY A 186 -10.14 4.01 0.95
C GLY A 186 -10.13 5.52 1.02
N GLU A 187 -8.93 6.09 1.16
CA GLU A 187 -8.69 7.53 1.20
C GLU A 187 -9.22 8.21 -0.08
N ILE A 188 -9.92 9.33 0.07
CA ILE A 188 -10.38 10.14 -1.07
C ILE A 188 -9.23 11.05 -1.51
N SER A 189 -8.55 10.70 -2.60
CA SER A 189 -7.35 11.38 -3.05
C SER A 189 -7.13 11.31 -4.56
N LYS A 190 -6.31 12.20 -5.12
CA LYS A 190 -5.93 12.18 -6.54
C LYS A 190 -5.32 10.86 -6.98
N ARG A 191 -4.59 10.19 -6.10
CA ARG A 191 -3.97 8.87 -6.36
C ARG A 191 -5.01 7.77 -6.51
N LYS A 192 -6.06 7.82 -5.70
CA LYS A 192 -7.17 6.85 -5.73
C LYS A 192 -8.22 7.16 -6.80
N ASN A 193 -8.22 8.40 -7.34
CA ASN A 193 -8.93 8.80 -8.57
C ASN A 193 -10.45 8.60 -8.54
N GLN A 194 -11.10 8.82 -7.38
CA GLN A 194 -12.55 8.66 -7.27
C GLN A 194 -13.33 9.66 -8.14
N ILE A 195 -12.69 10.75 -8.60
CA ILE A 195 -13.26 11.67 -9.62
C ILE A 195 -13.67 10.90 -10.88
N PHE A 196 -12.86 9.94 -11.32
CA PHE A 196 -13.18 9.06 -12.44
C PHE A 196 -14.46 8.25 -12.17
N LEU A 197 -14.61 7.68 -10.98
CA LEU A 197 -15.80 6.90 -10.61
C LEU A 197 -17.07 7.75 -10.59
N VAL A 198 -16.98 9.01 -10.13
CA VAL A 198 -18.11 9.95 -10.14
C VAL A 198 -18.52 10.33 -11.57
N LYS A 199 -17.57 10.52 -12.48
CA LYS A 199 -17.85 10.75 -13.92
C LYS A 199 -18.54 9.54 -14.54
N ALA A 200 -17.99 8.35 -14.30
CA ALA A 200 -18.56 7.10 -14.80
C ALA A 200 -19.97 6.84 -14.24
N LEU A 201 -20.27 7.26 -13.00
CA LEU A 201 -21.61 7.16 -12.41
C LEU A 201 -22.67 7.94 -13.21
N ALA A 202 -22.32 9.07 -13.83
CA ALA A 202 -23.22 9.83 -14.68
C ALA A 202 -23.66 9.05 -15.93
N ARG A 203 -22.88 8.07 -16.35
CA ARG A 203 -23.12 7.19 -17.51
C ARG A 203 -23.80 5.86 -17.15
N LEU A 204 -23.97 5.60 -15.86
CA LEU A 204 -24.60 4.39 -15.30
C LEU A 204 -25.92 4.81 -14.62
N GLU A 205 -27.01 4.92 -15.38
CA GLU A 205 -28.27 5.47 -14.89
C GLU A 205 -28.87 4.68 -13.70
N ASN A 206 -28.76 3.34 -13.74
CA ASN A 206 -29.32 2.44 -12.73
C ASN A 206 -28.28 2.04 -11.67
N ALA A 207 -27.27 2.88 -11.40
CA ALA A 207 -26.24 2.60 -10.41
C ALA A 207 -26.18 3.69 -9.33
N ARG A 208 -25.76 3.28 -8.14
CA ARG A 208 -25.37 4.14 -7.02
C ARG A 208 -23.93 3.86 -6.66
N LEU A 209 -23.17 4.89 -6.27
CA LEU A 209 -21.76 4.77 -5.85
C LEU A 209 -21.63 5.13 -4.38
N THR A 210 -21.06 4.21 -3.59
CA THR A 210 -20.67 4.42 -2.20
C THR A 210 -19.15 4.52 -2.09
N LEU A 211 -18.65 5.66 -1.62
CA LEU A 211 -17.24 5.89 -1.31
C LEU A 211 -17.04 5.81 0.20
N VAL A 212 -16.47 4.70 0.66
CA VAL A 212 -16.21 4.44 2.08
C VAL A 212 -14.86 4.99 2.45
N GLY A 213 -14.83 6.19 3.01
CA GLY A 213 -13.61 6.90 3.37
C GLY A 213 -13.74 8.41 3.33
N ASP A 214 -12.65 9.10 3.65
CA ASP A 214 -12.55 10.55 3.60
C ASP A 214 -11.19 10.98 3.01
N GLY A 215 -11.02 12.25 2.72
CA GLY A 215 -9.75 12.79 2.24
C GLY A 215 -9.85 14.14 1.55
N ASP A 216 -8.69 14.65 1.13
CA ASP A 216 -8.53 16.03 0.64
C ASP A 216 -9.37 16.36 -0.60
N CYS A 217 -9.75 15.34 -1.41
CA CYS A 217 -10.53 15.54 -2.65
C CYS A 217 -12.05 15.46 -2.43
N ARG A 218 -12.57 15.29 -1.20
CA ARG A 218 -14.00 15.14 -0.92
C ARG A 218 -14.87 16.28 -1.48
N LYS A 219 -14.51 17.53 -1.18
CA LYS A 219 -15.26 18.71 -1.66
C LYS A 219 -15.29 18.80 -3.18
N GLU A 220 -14.20 18.41 -3.84
CA GLU A 220 -14.12 18.37 -5.30
C GLU A 220 -15.08 17.33 -5.88
N LEU A 221 -15.20 16.15 -5.25
CA LEU A 221 -16.14 15.09 -5.64
C LEU A 221 -17.59 15.51 -5.47
N GLU A 222 -17.94 16.09 -4.31
CA GLU A 222 -19.29 16.58 -4.03
C GLU A 222 -19.69 17.67 -5.03
N GLY A 223 -18.78 18.60 -5.35
CA GLY A 223 -19.01 19.63 -6.36
C GLY A 223 -19.16 19.05 -7.78
N LEU A 224 -18.40 18.02 -8.12
CA LEU A 224 -18.51 17.33 -9.41
C LEU A 224 -19.85 16.60 -9.52
N ALA A 225 -20.26 15.87 -8.49
CA ALA A 225 -21.52 15.13 -8.47
C ALA A 225 -22.72 16.04 -8.72
N LYS A 226 -22.77 17.23 -8.08
CA LYS A 226 -23.80 18.26 -8.32
C LYS A 226 -23.81 18.74 -9.77
N ARG A 227 -22.62 19.03 -10.35
CA ARG A 227 -22.55 19.49 -11.76
C ARG A 227 -23.01 18.42 -12.75
N LEU A 228 -22.86 17.15 -12.40
CA LEU A 228 -23.27 16.02 -13.25
C LEU A 228 -24.69 15.52 -12.93
N GLY A 229 -25.37 16.08 -11.91
CA GLY A 229 -26.73 15.67 -11.51
C GLY A 229 -26.80 14.26 -10.92
N VAL A 230 -25.72 13.81 -10.26
CA VAL A 230 -25.62 12.46 -9.68
C VAL A 230 -25.48 12.47 -8.16
N GLU A 231 -25.63 13.61 -7.50
CA GLU A 231 -25.46 13.76 -6.06
C GLU A 231 -26.37 12.86 -5.23
N ASN A 232 -27.60 12.59 -5.72
CA ASN A 232 -28.56 11.70 -5.06
C ASN A 232 -28.19 10.21 -5.18
N ARG A 233 -27.22 9.87 -6.04
CA ARG A 233 -26.71 8.52 -6.27
C ARG A 233 -25.28 8.32 -5.77
N LEU A 234 -24.67 9.37 -5.19
CA LEU A 234 -23.34 9.33 -4.57
C LEU A 234 -23.45 9.40 -3.05
N ILE A 235 -22.88 8.41 -2.37
CA ILE A 235 -22.76 8.37 -0.91
C ILE A 235 -21.28 8.46 -0.54
N ILE A 236 -20.90 9.43 0.30
CA ILE A 236 -19.57 9.54 0.89
C ILE A 236 -19.69 9.39 2.40
N THR A 237 -19.26 8.25 2.92
CA THR A 237 -19.52 7.88 4.32
C THR A 237 -18.64 8.61 5.33
N GLY A 238 -17.51 9.17 4.88
CA GLY A 238 -16.42 9.54 5.79
C GLY A 238 -15.63 8.32 6.26
N PHE A 239 -14.68 8.55 7.17
CA PHE A 239 -13.88 7.45 7.75
C PHE A 239 -14.74 6.56 8.64
N THR A 240 -14.66 5.25 8.42
CA THR A 240 -15.30 4.23 9.26
C THR A 240 -14.38 3.03 9.46
N LYS A 241 -14.53 2.36 10.61
CA LYS A 241 -13.90 1.06 10.88
C LYS A 241 -14.78 -0.11 10.43
N ASN A 242 -16.07 0.13 10.22
CA ASN A 242 -17.05 -0.89 9.81
C ASN A 242 -17.16 -0.99 8.27
N VAL A 243 -16.05 -1.30 7.61
CA VAL A 243 -16.00 -1.50 6.14
C VAL A 243 -16.86 -2.70 5.71
N ARG A 244 -16.92 -3.72 6.58
CA ARG A 244 -17.65 -4.97 6.33
C ARG A 244 -19.12 -4.74 5.93
N GLU A 245 -19.83 -3.87 6.63
CA GLU A 245 -21.25 -3.55 6.38
C GLU A 245 -21.45 -3.03 4.95
N TYR A 246 -20.57 -2.16 4.47
CA TYR A 246 -20.65 -1.62 3.12
C TYR A 246 -20.35 -2.66 2.05
N LEU A 247 -19.35 -3.52 2.27
CA LEU A 247 -19.02 -4.59 1.34
C LEU A 247 -20.17 -5.63 1.23
N LEU A 248 -20.88 -5.90 2.31
CA LEU A 248 -22.05 -6.79 2.29
C LEU A 248 -23.20 -6.26 1.44
N ASN A 249 -23.35 -4.93 1.32
CA ASN A 249 -24.39 -4.25 0.55
C ASN A 249 -23.89 -3.80 -0.85
N THR A 250 -22.80 -4.39 -1.34
CA THR A 250 -22.14 -4.07 -2.61
C THR A 250 -22.46 -5.11 -3.67
N ASP A 251 -22.82 -4.68 -4.89
CA ASP A 251 -22.97 -5.56 -6.05
C ASP A 251 -21.66 -5.74 -6.80
N ILE A 252 -20.94 -4.66 -7.04
CA ILE A 252 -19.62 -4.67 -7.68
C ILE A 252 -18.68 -3.76 -6.89
N TYR A 253 -17.55 -4.28 -6.50
CA TYR A 253 -16.46 -3.45 -5.96
C TYR A 253 -15.75 -2.75 -7.12
N VAL A 254 -15.53 -1.44 -7.03
CA VAL A 254 -14.90 -0.67 -8.10
C VAL A 254 -13.62 0.02 -7.63
N SER A 255 -12.59 0.07 -8.47
CA SER A 255 -11.35 0.80 -8.19
C SER A 255 -10.84 1.52 -9.43
N ALA A 256 -10.55 2.83 -9.28
CA ALA A 256 -9.93 3.65 -10.32
C ALA A 256 -8.55 4.16 -9.93
N SER A 257 -7.89 3.49 -8.99
CA SER A 257 -6.56 3.88 -8.50
C SER A 257 -5.54 3.99 -9.63
N ARG A 258 -4.65 4.98 -9.51
CA ARG A 258 -3.56 5.21 -10.49
C ARG A 258 -2.30 4.43 -10.16
N ILE A 259 -2.07 4.16 -8.88
CA ILE A 259 -0.86 3.47 -8.40
C ILE A 259 -1.21 2.75 -7.09
N GLU A 260 -0.86 1.47 -7.02
CA GLU A 260 -0.93 0.65 -5.80
C GLU A 260 0.37 -0.16 -5.61
N GLY A 261 0.64 -0.56 -4.37
CA GLY A 261 1.64 -1.59 -4.07
C GLY A 261 0.98 -2.96 -4.01
N LEU A 262 0.28 -3.23 -2.91
CA LEU A 262 -0.68 -4.31 -2.74
C LEU A 262 -1.96 -3.70 -2.16
N PRO A 263 -3.09 -3.69 -2.89
CA PRO A 263 -4.31 -3.00 -2.48
C PRO A 263 -5.13 -3.83 -1.48
N PHE A 264 -5.01 -3.55 -0.17
CA PHE A 264 -5.75 -4.26 0.88
C PHE A 264 -7.27 -4.16 0.73
N ASN A 265 -7.78 -3.04 0.25
CA ASN A 265 -9.21 -2.85 -0.03
C ASN A 265 -9.75 -3.79 -1.11
N ILE A 266 -8.94 -4.19 -2.08
CA ILE A 266 -9.31 -5.23 -3.05
C ILE A 266 -9.29 -6.60 -2.38
N LEU A 267 -8.31 -6.90 -1.53
CA LEU A 267 -8.30 -8.17 -0.77
C LEU A 267 -9.54 -8.29 0.14
N GLU A 268 -10.02 -7.19 0.74
CA GLU A 268 -11.28 -7.16 1.50
C GLU A 268 -12.49 -7.46 0.62
N ALA A 269 -12.54 -6.87 -0.57
CA ALA A 269 -13.61 -7.12 -1.55
C ALA A 269 -13.59 -8.57 -2.07
N MET A 270 -12.39 -9.14 -2.29
CA MET A 270 -12.21 -10.56 -2.62
C MET A 270 -12.70 -11.47 -1.48
N GLY A 271 -12.43 -11.11 -0.22
CA GLY A 271 -12.95 -11.82 0.96
C GLY A 271 -14.46 -11.82 1.03
N ALA A 272 -15.10 -10.72 0.60
CA ALA A 272 -16.56 -10.63 0.46
C ALA A 272 -17.10 -11.37 -0.79
N SER A 273 -16.26 -12.06 -1.55
CA SER A 273 -16.60 -12.76 -2.79
C SER A 273 -17.27 -11.84 -3.83
N LEU A 274 -16.92 -10.56 -3.86
CA LEU A 274 -17.53 -9.58 -4.76
C LEU A 274 -16.92 -9.67 -6.15
N PRO A 275 -17.73 -9.50 -7.21
CA PRO A 275 -17.21 -9.09 -8.51
C PRO A 275 -16.42 -7.79 -8.37
N ILE A 276 -15.27 -7.69 -9.06
CA ILE A 276 -14.38 -6.53 -8.97
C ILE A 276 -14.14 -5.97 -10.36
N VAL A 277 -14.26 -4.64 -10.49
CA VAL A 277 -13.88 -3.88 -11.67
C VAL A 277 -12.81 -2.86 -11.27
N ALA A 278 -11.60 -3.01 -11.78
CA ALA A 278 -10.47 -2.23 -11.34
C ALA A 278 -9.58 -1.75 -12.50
N SER A 279 -8.88 -0.64 -12.31
CA SER A 279 -7.92 -0.13 -13.31
C SER A 279 -6.75 -1.10 -13.48
N ASP A 280 -6.30 -1.30 -14.74
CA ASP A 280 -5.16 -2.15 -15.07
C ASP A 280 -3.83 -1.47 -14.69
N ILE A 281 -3.47 -1.56 -13.42
CA ILE A 281 -2.24 -1.04 -12.85
C ILE A 281 -1.52 -2.09 -12.02
N LYS A 282 -0.24 -1.83 -11.72
CA LYS A 282 0.54 -2.67 -10.81
C LYS A 282 -0.15 -2.85 -9.46
N GLY A 283 0.06 -3.97 -8.82
CA GLY A 283 -0.59 -4.36 -7.57
C GLY A 283 -2.01 -4.88 -7.79
N GLN A 284 -2.85 -4.23 -8.62
CA GLN A 284 -4.16 -4.76 -8.99
C GLN A 284 -4.03 -5.91 -9.99
N ARG A 285 -3.20 -5.74 -11.01
CA ARG A 285 -2.89 -6.77 -12.02
C ARG A 285 -2.26 -8.04 -11.43
N ASP A 286 -1.61 -7.91 -10.29
CA ASP A 286 -0.95 -9.05 -9.64
C ASP A 286 -1.93 -9.97 -8.90
N ILE A 287 -3.11 -9.45 -8.51
CA ILE A 287 -4.09 -10.16 -7.67
C ILE A 287 -5.45 -10.36 -8.32
N LEU A 288 -5.73 -9.67 -9.43
CA LEU A 288 -6.99 -9.79 -10.15
C LEU A 288 -6.80 -10.44 -11.52
N PRO A 289 -7.77 -11.24 -11.99
CA PRO A 289 -7.79 -11.74 -13.34
C PRO A 289 -8.00 -10.62 -14.37
N SER A 290 -7.50 -10.80 -15.59
CA SER A 290 -7.52 -9.79 -16.66
C SER A 290 -8.93 -9.29 -17.03
N GLU A 291 -9.94 -10.17 -16.93
CA GLU A 291 -11.34 -9.83 -17.19
C GLU A 291 -11.96 -8.87 -16.15
N SER A 292 -11.31 -8.66 -15.01
CA SER A 292 -11.69 -7.70 -13.98
C SER A 292 -11.03 -6.32 -14.18
N LEU A 293 -10.16 -6.20 -15.19
CA LEU A 293 -9.31 -5.01 -15.38
C LEU A 293 -9.75 -4.22 -16.60
N TYR A 294 -9.72 -2.87 -16.47
CA TYR A 294 -9.92 -1.93 -17.57
C TYR A 294 -8.71 -1.01 -17.71
N PRO A 295 -8.40 -0.49 -18.93
CA PRO A 295 -7.29 0.43 -19.13
C PRO A 295 -7.43 1.70 -18.29
N LEU A 296 -6.35 2.12 -17.65
CA LEU A 296 -6.35 3.30 -16.77
C LEU A 296 -6.91 4.54 -17.49
N ASP A 297 -7.83 5.26 -16.83
CA ASP A 297 -8.51 6.46 -17.33
C ASP A 297 -9.44 6.24 -18.55
N ASP A 298 -9.75 5.00 -18.92
CA ASP A 298 -10.71 4.67 -19.98
C ASP A 298 -12.11 4.53 -19.40
N GLU A 299 -12.93 5.60 -19.49
CA GLU A 299 -14.30 5.61 -18.98
C GLU A 299 -15.23 4.68 -19.78
N ASP A 300 -15.01 4.51 -21.09
CA ASP A 300 -15.83 3.64 -21.95
C ASP A 300 -15.61 2.18 -21.53
N ALA A 301 -14.36 1.75 -21.45
CA ALA A 301 -14.00 0.40 -21.02
C ALA A 301 -14.50 0.09 -19.60
N PHE A 302 -14.44 1.06 -18.67
CA PHE A 302 -14.97 0.89 -17.32
C PHE A 302 -16.48 0.67 -17.34
N VAL A 303 -17.23 1.54 -18.00
CA VAL A 303 -18.70 1.48 -18.08
C VAL A 303 -19.16 0.18 -18.72
N GLU A 304 -18.55 -0.24 -19.82
CA GLU A 304 -18.84 -1.50 -20.50
C GLU A 304 -18.52 -2.70 -19.59
N LEU A 305 -17.38 -2.65 -18.88
CA LEU A 305 -16.99 -3.72 -17.96
C LEU A 305 -17.99 -3.84 -16.79
N VAL A 306 -18.42 -2.72 -16.20
CA VAL A 306 -19.44 -2.73 -15.14
C VAL A 306 -20.74 -3.36 -15.65
N LYS A 307 -21.23 -2.96 -16.85
CA LYS A 307 -22.48 -3.46 -17.43
C LYS A 307 -22.48 -4.97 -17.72
N ARG A 308 -21.33 -5.51 -18.16
CA ARG A 308 -21.21 -6.94 -18.50
C ARG A 308 -20.79 -7.83 -17.33
N THR A 309 -20.38 -7.24 -16.19
CA THR A 309 -19.91 -8.00 -15.03
C THR A 309 -21.06 -8.80 -14.41
N SER A 310 -20.90 -10.13 -14.31
CA SER A 310 -21.84 -11.00 -13.60
C SER A 310 -21.87 -10.65 -12.12
N LEU A 311 -23.05 -10.59 -11.53
CA LEU A 311 -23.27 -10.32 -10.10
C LEU A 311 -23.18 -11.58 -9.23
N GLU A 312 -22.75 -12.70 -9.79
CA GLU A 312 -22.52 -13.93 -9.05
C GLU A 312 -21.31 -13.77 -8.13
N LYS A 313 -21.33 -14.50 -7.03
CA LYS A 313 -20.18 -14.57 -6.12
C LYS A 313 -18.97 -15.12 -6.85
N ARG A 314 -17.81 -14.53 -6.57
CA ARG A 314 -16.52 -14.96 -7.11
C ARG A 314 -15.70 -15.66 -6.04
N GLU A 315 -15.02 -16.72 -6.41
CA GLU A 315 -14.03 -17.37 -5.54
C GLU A 315 -12.65 -16.81 -5.83
N TYR A 316 -11.94 -16.44 -4.76
CA TYR A 316 -10.58 -15.91 -4.80
C TYR A 316 -9.68 -16.68 -3.84
N ASN A 317 -8.45 -16.98 -4.26
CA ASN A 317 -7.45 -17.54 -3.36
C ASN A 317 -6.79 -16.43 -2.52
N LEU A 318 -7.21 -16.29 -1.28
CA LEU A 318 -6.68 -15.30 -0.33
C LEU A 318 -5.60 -15.87 0.61
N GLU A 319 -5.41 -17.19 0.63
CA GLU A 319 -4.46 -17.86 1.51
C GLU A 319 -3.06 -17.26 1.50
N PRO A 320 -2.47 -16.89 0.33
CA PRO A 320 -1.15 -16.27 0.27
C PRO A 320 -1.06 -14.90 0.96
N TYR A 321 -2.19 -14.23 1.20
CA TYR A 321 -2.26 -12.87 1.74
C TYR A 321 -2.73 -12.82 3.19
N ILE A 322 -3.17 -13.96 3.77
CA ILE A 322 -3.58 -14.06 5.17
C ILE A 322 -2.39 -13.75 6.08
N LYS A 323 -2.65 -12.92 7.10
CA LYS A 323 -1.62 -12.35 7.97
C LYS A 323 -0.75 -13.40 8.64
N GLU A 324 -1.32 -14.48 9.11
CA GLU A 324 -0.61 -15.57 9.79
C GLU A 324 0.44 -16.20 8.85
N ASN A 325 0.06 -16.50 7.61
CA ASN A 325 0.93 -17.10 6.61
C ASN A 325 2.02 -16.12 6.17
N VAL A 326 1.62 -14.88 5.86
CA VAL A 326 2.55 -13.82 5.43
C VAL A 326 3.55 -13.48 6.54
N LEU A 327 3.08 -13.36 7.80
CA LEU A 327 3.94 -13.08 8.94
C LEU A 327 5.00 -14.16 9.13
N LYS A 328 4.57 -15.45 9.13
CA LYS A 328 5.49 -16.58 9.26
C LYS A 328 6.55 -16.54 8.16
N ASN A 329 6.13 -16.48 6.90
CA ASN A 329 7.02 -16.51 5.75
C ASN A 329 7.98 -15.31 5.74
N ASN A 330 7.47 -14.10 5.99
CA ASN A 330 8.30 -12.90 5.98
C ASN A 330 9.29 -12.88 7.16
N VAL A 331 8.90 -13.29 8.37
CA VAL A 331 9.81 -13.36 9.52
C VAL A 331 10.93 -14.37 9.27
N GLU A 332 10.62 -15.55 8.74
CA GLU A 332 11.63 -16.53 8.33
C GLU A 332 12.56 -15.96 7.25
N LEU A 333 12.00 -15.28 6.25
CA LEU A 333 12.76 -14.63 5.20
C LEU A 333 13.72 -13.58 5.77
N TYR A 334 13.24 -12.65 6.63
CA TYR A 334 14.08 -11.62 7.26
C TYR A 334 15.24 -12.21 8.07
N LEU A 335 15.02 -13.33 8.77
CA LEU A 335 16.03 -13.93 9.66
C LEU A 335 17.06 -14.78 8.91
N ASN A 336 16.73 -15.24 7.69
CA ASN A 336 17.60 -16.14 6.90
C ASN A 336 18.37 -15.43 5.78
N LEU A 337 18.31 -14.09 5.69
CA LEU A 337 18.89 -13.33 4.58
C LEU A 337 20.42 -13.44 4.44
N ASP A 338 21.14 -13.79 5.49
CA ASP A 338 22.62 -13.86 5.51
C ASP A 338 23.15 -15.21 6.05
N ASN A 339 22.26 -16.22 6.12
CA ASN A 339 22.64 -17.62 6.39
C ASN A 339 22.80 -18.41 5.05
#